data_3923876269314df31a53f9cdb3036680
#
_entry.id   3923876269314df31a53f9cdb3036680
#
_cell.length_a   1.000
_cell.length_b   1.000
_cell.length_c   1.000
_cell.angle_alpha   90.00
_cell.angle_beta   90.00
_cell.angle_gamma   90.00
#
_symmetry.space_group_name_H-M   'P 1'
#
loop_
_entity.id
_entity.type
_entity.pdbx_description
1 polymer ?
#
loop_
_entity_poly.entity_id
_entity_poly.type
_entity_poly.pdbx_seq_one_letter_code
_entity_poly.pdbx_strand_id
1 'polypeptide(L)'
;MRRLHYSFLIVMAVAVLAFAAQSAYDLMERANALYREGKFKQAITLYHKAESRGADPVATSFNIANSYYQMNDLPNAAATYRKAIDFSNGAFSPALFNMASVYFRLRQYPECVAAYHRALKLEPENVSGWLYLGEAYSKTGDAVGALRAIEKAYQLDKEDISIVYQLSEANIAVDDFDRAVAVIREGYAAHPEEIDFLVYLGDVYRLNKQYEESAGAYREALGVRPDDAPTMYKLADVLAEDNKPFVAMDVLNNLTQIKPEFSDAAIFLGNLAYDAKFLDRAEAAYELAAKQGNAESVFGYKNMAYDAHAQKRDDEALRLLRIAQQYFPDDVTLQADILEFEKQ
;
A
#
# COMPACT_ATOMS: atom_id res chain seq x y z
N MET A 1 -8.65 -75.54 15.40
CA MET A 1 -8.91 -75.02 14.03
C MET A 1 -9.58 -73.63 14.03
N ARG A 2 -10.69 -73.34 14.72
CA ARG A 2 -11.36 -72.02 14.72
C ARG A 2 -10.44 -70.85 15.14
N ARG A 3 -9.60 -70.96 16.16
CA ARG A 3 -8.69 -69.88 16.61
C ARG A 3 -7.60 -69.54 15.58
N LEU A 4 -7.07 -70.53 14.82
CA LEU A 4 -6.09 -70.28 13.78
C LEU A 4 -6.71 -69.52 12.58
N HIS A 5 -7.97 -69.84 12.26
CA HIS A 5 -8.68 -69.08 11.19
C HIS A 5 -8.91 -67.62 11.54
N TYR A 6 -9.28 -67.31 12.78
CA TYR A 6 -9.46 -65.94 13.22
C TYR A 6 -8.15 -65.16 13.23
N SER A 7 -7.05 -65.78 13.68
CA SER A 7 -5.73 -65.12 13.67
C SER A 7 -5.25 -64.85 12.23
N PHE A 8 -5.48 -65.78 11.29
CA PHE A 8 -5.12 -65.59 9.89
C PHE A 8 -5.96 -64.45 9.22
N LEU A 9 -7.26 -64.38 9.50
CA LEU A 9 -8.14 -63.32 9.01
C LEU A 9 -7.74 -61.95 9.55
N ILE A 10 -7.32 -61.87 10.83
CA ILE A 10 -6.84 -60.61 11.44
C ILE A 10 -5.52 -60.16 10.77
N VAL A 11 -4.57 -61.10 10.58
CA VAL A 11 -3.29 -60.79 9.91
C VAL A 11 -3.50 -60.35 8.48
N MET A 12 -4.38 -61.02 7.75
CA MET A 12 -4.72 -60.62 6.36
C MET A 12 -5.40 -59.25 6.32
N ALA A 13 -6.31 -58.96 7.26
CA ALA A 13 -6.96 -57.64 7.32
C ALA A 13 -5.96 -56.56 7.64
N VAL A 14 -5.03 -56.77 8.57
CA VAL A 14 -3.95 -55.81 8.92
C VAL A 14 -3.02 -55.61 7.71
N ALA A 15 -2.65 -56.67 6.97
CA ALA A 15 -1.79 -56.56 5.79
C ALA A 15 -2.48 -55.78 4.66
N VAL A 16 -3.77 -56.00 4.45
CA VAL A 16 -4.56 -55.28 3.43
C VAL A 16 -4.68 -53.79 3.80
N LEU A 17 -4.93 -53.48 5.08
CA LEU A 17 -4.98 -52.12 5.54
C LEU A 17 -3.62 -51.42 5.44
N ALA A 18 -2.52 -52.09 5.77
CA ALA A 18 -1.18 -51.57 5.62
C ALA A 18 -0.80 -51.31 4.15
N PHE A 19 -1.18 -52.21 3.24
CA PHE A 19 -0.97 -52.00 1.81
C PHE A 19 -1.83 -50.84 1.24
N ALA A 20 -3.07 -50.73 1.68
CA ALA A 20 -3.94 -49.61 1.30
C ALA A 20 -3.40 -48.29 1.78
N ALA A 21 -2.93 -48.21 3.04
CA ALA A 21 -2.31 -47.04 3.60
C ALA A 21 -1.01 -46.62 2.88
N GLN A 22 -0.14 -47.57 2.54
CA GLN A 22 1.06 -47.33 1.74
C GLN A 22 0.71 -46.80 0.34
N SER A 23 -0.31 -47.36 -0.30
CA SER A 23 -0.78 -46.91 -1.61
C SER A 23 -1.38 -45.49 -1.54
N ALA A 24 -2.08 -45.14 -0.47
CA ALA A 24 -2.61 -43.80 -0.26
C ALA A 24 -1.48 -42.77 -0.05
N TYR A 25 -0.49 -43.13 0.74
CA TYR A 25 0.69 -42.28 0.97
C TYR A 25 1.46 -41.99 -0.32
N ASP A 26 1.76 -43.02 -1.12
CA ASP A 26 2.47 -42.89 -2.38
C ASP A 26 1.72 -42.00 -3.37
N LEU A 27 0.39 -42.06 -3.38
CA LEU A 27 -0.45 -41.19 -4.21
C LEU A 27 -0.41 -39.73 -3.74
N MET A 28 -0.42 -39.49 -2.40
CA MET A 28 -0.28 -38.16 -1.85
C MET A 28 1.06 -37.52 -2.21
N GLU A 29 2.17 -38.25 -2.07
CA GLU A 29 3.50 -37.74 -2.40
C GLU A 29 3.63 -37.39 -3.89
N ARG A 30 3.10 -38.23 -4.77
CA ARG A 30 3.06 -37.96 -6.22
C ARG A 30 2.18 -36.77 -6.55
N ALA A 31 1.05 -36.59 -5.86
CA ALA A 31 0.18 -35.46 -6.03
C ALA A 31 0.89 -34.15 -5.56
N ASN A 32 1.58 -34.20 -4.41
CA ASN A 32 2.39 -33.08 -3.91
C ASN A 32 3.52 -32.72 -4.90
N ALA A 33 4.16 -33.71 -5.53
CA ALA A 33 5.16 -33.44 -6.55
C ALA A 33 4.56 -32.71 -7.77
N LEU A 34 3.43 -33.17 -8.28
CA LEU A 34 2.71 -32.51 -9.38
C LEU A 34 2.25 -31.10 -9.02
N TYR A 35 1.81 -30.88 -7.77
CA TYR A 35 1.47 -29.55 -7.28
C TYR A 35 2.68 -28.60 -7.33
N ARG A 36 3.84 -29.05 -6.84
CA ARG A 36 5.10 -28.28 -6.90
C ARG A 36 5.56 -27.99 -8.33
N GLU A 37 5.26 -28.86 -9.28
CA GLU A 37 5.52 -28.66 -10.71
C GLU A 37 4.47 -27.76 -11.41
N GLY A 38 3.48 -27.23 -10.70
CA GLY A 38 2.39 -26.44 -11.28
C GLY A 38 1.34 -27.24 -12.06
N LYS A 39 1.40 -28.57 -12.01
CA LYS A 39 0.47 -29.48 -12.71
C LYS A 39 -0.80 -29.72 -11.87
N PHE A 40 -1.48 -28.64 -11.50
CA PHE A 40 -2.57 -28.64 -10.50
C PHE A 40 -3.72 -29.60 -10.85
N LYS A 41 -4.17 -29.64 -12.10
CA LYS A 41 -5.25 -30.56 -12.51
C LYS A 41 -4.88 -32.03 -12.31
N GLN A 42 -3.62 -32.39 -12.58
CA GLN A 42 -3.14 -33.75 -12.38
C GLN A 42 -2.98 -34.05 -10.88
N ALA A 43 -2.50 -33.08 -10.09
CA ALA A 43 -2.42 -33.19 -8.64
C ALA A 43 -3.81 -33.46 -8.04
N ILE A 44 -4.85 -32.71 -8.41
CA ILE A 44 -6.24 -32.89 -7.94
C ILE A 44 -6.70 -34.34 -8.23
N THR A 45 -6.41 -34.84 -9.43
CA THR A 45 -6.79 -36.22 -9.80
C THR A 45 -6.14 -37.26 -8.89
N LEU A 46 -4.85 -37.05 -8.53
CA LEU A 46 -4.15 -37.99 -7.63
C LEU A 46 -4.59 -37.82 -6.17
N TYR A 47 -4.89 -36.62 -5.72
CA TYR A 47 -5.45 -36.40 -4.38
C TYR A 47 -6.78 -37.15 -4.21
N HIS A 48 -7.70 -37.08 -5.19
CA HIS A 48 -8.94 -37.83 -5.13
C HIS A 48 -8.70 -39.36 -5.13
N LYS A 49 -7.69 -39.83 -5.87
CA LYS A 49 -7.32 -41.25 -5.81
C LYS A 49 -6.74 -41.63 -4.45
N ALA A 50 -5.94 -40.75 -3.83
CA ALA A 50 -5.41 -41.00 -2.50
C ALA A 50 -6.54 -41.06 -1.47
N GLU A 51 -7.50 -40.13 -1.53
CA GLU A 51 -8.68 -40.10 -0.68
C GLU A 51 -9.47 -41.40 -0.76
N SER A 52 -9.74 -41.90 -2.01
CA SER A 52 -10.43 -43.18 -2.26
C SER A 52 -9.66 -44.40 -1.75
N ARG A 53 -8.38 -44.26 -1.44
CA ARG A 53 -7.52 -45.31 -0.86
C ARG A 53 -7.28 -45.11 0.65
N GLY A 54 -8.02 -44.20 1.29
CA GLY A 54 -8.01 -43.97 2.71
C GLY A 54 -7.00 -42.91 3.19
N ALA A 55 -6.54 -42.04 2.30
CA ALA A 55 -5.81 -40.85 2.75
C ALA A 55 -6.72 -39.93 3.58
N ASP A 56 -6.11 -39.14 4.49
CA ASP A 56 -6.84 -38.23 5.35
C ASP A 56 -7.68 -37.23 4.51
N PRO A 57 -9.01 -37.16 4.70
CA PRO A 57 -9.90 -36.30 3.96
C PRO A 57 -9.66 -34.81 4.25
N VAL A 58 -9.12 -34.44 5.42
CA VAL A 58 -8.75 -33.06 5.74
C VAL A 58 -7.57 -32.63 4.86
N ALA A 59 -6.49 -33.43 4.85
CA ALA A 59 -5.29 -33.14 4.07
C ALA A 59 -5.55 -33.16 2.57
N THR A 60 -6.32 -34.15 2.05
CA THR A 60 -6.64 -34.22 0.63
C THR A 60 -7.48 -33.05 0.17
N SER A 61 -8.55 -32.71 0.91
CA SER A 61 -9.40 -31.57 0.57
C SER A 61 -8.62 -30.24 0.65
N PHE A 62 -7.77 -30.07 1.63
CA PHE A 62 -6.93 -28.86 1.74
C PHE A 62 -5.99 -28.71 0.53
N ASN A 63 -5.30 -29.78 0.11
CA ASN A 63 -4.38 -29.73 -1.02
C ASN A 63 -5.11 -29.57 -2.36
N ILE A 64 -6.29 -30.16 -2.51
CA ILE A 64 -7.16 -29.93 -3.67
C ILE A 64 -7.59 -28.45 -3.72
N ALA A 65 -7.99 -27.89 -2.59
CA ALA A 65 -8.38 -26.47 -2.50
C ALA A 65 -7.22 -25.53 -2.84
N ASN A 66 -6.01 -25.82 -2.34
CA ASN A 66 -4.80 -25.10 -2.72
C ASN A 66 -4.55 -25.19 -4.23
N SER A 67 -4.77 -26.34 -4.84
CA SER A 67 -4.62 -26.52 -6.29
C SER A 67 -5.62 -25.68 -7.09
N TYR A 68 -6.88 -25.61 -6.66
CA TYR A 68 -7.87 -24.70 -7.26
C TYR A 68 -7.50 -23.23 -7.07
N TYR A 69 -7.01 -22.87 -5.89
CA TYR A 69 -6.56 -21.51 -5.61
C TYR A 69 -5.43 -21.06 -6.55
N GLN A 70 -4.43 -21.93 -6.76
CA GLN A 70 -3.33 -21.66 -7.70
C GLN A 70 -3.80 -21.56 -9.16
N MET A 71 -4.86 -22.26 -9.50
CA MET A 71 -5.50 -22.15 -10.82
C MET A 71 -6.41 -20.93 -10.95
N ASN A 72 -6.51 -20.09 -9.92
CA ASN A 72 -7.47 -18.98 -9.83
C ASN A 72 -8.95 -19.41 -9.90
N ASP A 73 -9.23 -20.67 -9.62
CA ASP A 73 -10.60 -21.20 -9.53
C ASP A 73 -11.11 -20.99 -8.09
N LEU A 74 -11.37 -19.72 -7.77
CA LEU A 74 -11.72 -19.29 -6.42
C LEU A 74 -13.02 -19.93 -5.88
N PRO A 75 -14.09 -20.11 -6.69
CA PRO A 75 -15.31 -20.76 -6.20
C PRO A 75 -15.06 -22.21 -5.77
N ASN A 76 -14.33 -23.00 -6.57
CA ASN A 76 -14.00 -24.38 -6.24
C ASN A 76 -13.01 -24.46 -5.07
N ALA A 77 -12.07 -23.52 -4.97
CA ALA A 77 -11.17 -23.41 -3.81
C ALA A 77 -11.97 -23.21 -2.52
N ALA A 78 -12.88 -22.22 -2.47
CA ALA A 78 -13.72 -21.96 -1.28
C ALA A 78 -14.57 -23.17 -0.88
N ALA A 79 -15.23 -23.79 -1.87
CA ALA A 79 -16.07 -24.97 -1.63
C ALA A 79 -15.26 -26.16 -1.08
N THR A 80 -13.99 -26.31 -1.53
CA THR A 80 -13.13 -27.41 -1.13
C THR A 80 -12.44 -27.15 0.20
N TYR A 81 -12.03 -25.90 0.50
CA TYR A 81 -11.59 -25.54 1.86
C TYR A 81 -12.68 -25.78 2.89
N ARG A 82 -13.95 -25.47 2.57
CA ARG A 82 -15.08 -25.78 3.45
C ARG A 82 -15.16 -27.27 3.78
N LYS A 83 -14.96 -28.16 2.79
CA LYS A 83 -14.90 -29.61 3.06
C LYS A 83 -13.78 -29.98 4.05
N ALA A 84 -12.57 -29.42 3.89
CA ALA A 84 -11.48 -29.66 4.82
C ALA A 84 -11.83 -29.20 6.25
N ILE A 85 -12.51 -28.05 6.35
CA ILE A 85 -12.99 -27.50 7.64
C ILE A 85 -14.08 -28.40 8.26
N ASP A 86 -15.01 -28.89 7.44
CA ASP A 86 -16.09 -29.77 7.90
C ASP A 86 -15.53 -31.12 8.37
N PHE A 87 -14.60 -31.73 7.62
CA PHE A 87 -13.95 -32.99 8.02
C PHE A 87 -13.14 -32.84 9.32
N SER A 88 -12.61 -31.67 9.60
CA SER A 88 -11.88 -31.39 10.86
C SER A 88 -12.77 -30.91 12.00
N ASN A 89 -14.10 -30.97 11.86
CA ASN A 89 -15.06 -30.39 12.81
C ASN A 89 -14.79 -28.91 13.11
N GLY A 90 -14.30 -28.17 12.13
CA GLY A 90 -13.98 -26.74 12.25
C GLY A 90 -12.65 -26.40 12.91
N ALA A 91 -11.81 -27.39 13.23
CA ALA A 91 -10.57 -27.22 13.99
C ALA A 91 -9.30 -27.20 13.09
N PHE A 92 -9.41 -26.81 11.83
CA PHE A 92 -8.28 -26.72 10.90
C PHE A 92 -8.06 -25.28 10.43
N SER A 93 -7.27 -24.53 11.22
CA SER A 93 -6.97 -23.12 10.99
C SER A 93 -6.35 -22.81 9.63
N PRO A 94 -5.43 -23.64 9.02
CA PRO A 94 -4.89 -23.32 7.72
C PRO A 94 -5.96 -23.22 6.62
N ALA A 95 -6.97 -24.10 6.64
CA ALA A 95 -8.07 -24.01 5.68
C ALA A 95 -8.96 -22.78 5.93
N LEU A 96 -9.15 -22.36 7.19
CA LEU A 96 -9.91 -21.16 7.52
C LEU A 96 -9.18 -19.89 7.04
N PHE A 97 -7.87 -19.77 7.25
CA PHE A 97 -7.07 -18.65 6.75
C PHE A 97 -7.08 -18.58 5.23
N ASN A 98 -6.86 -19.72 4.55
CA ASN A 98 -6.86 -19.74 3.10
C ASN A 98 -8.25 -19.47 2.52
N MET A 99 -9.31 -19.96 3.14
CA MET A 99 -10.69 -19.66 2.74
C MET A 99 -11.01 -18.17 2.93
N ALA A 100 -10.53 -17.54 3.99
CA ALA A 100 -10.64 -16.10 4.19
C ALA A 100 -9.96 -15.32 3.05
N SER A 101 -8.74 -15.73 2.67
CA SER A 101 -8.02 -15.14 1.53
C SER A 101 -8.78 -15.31 0.21
N VAL A 102 -9.43 -16.46 0.00
CA VAL A 102 -10.31 -16.68 -1.17
C VAL A 102 -11.48 -15.71 -1.15
N TYR A 103 -12.18 -15.56 -0.03
CA TYR A 103 -13.29 -14.62 0.10
C TYR A 103 -12.85 -13.18 -0.12
N PHE A 104 -11.67 -12.79 0.37
CA PHE A 104 -11.09 -11.47 0.12
C PHE A 104 -10.91 -11.22 -1.39
N ARG A 105 -10.33 -12.15 -2.12
CA ARG A 105 -10.16 -12.06 -3.58
C ARG A 105 -11.49 -12.04 -4.34
N LEU A 106 -12.50 -12.72 -3.83
CA LEU A 106 -13.87 -12.68 -4.36
C LEU A 106 -14.63 -11.40 -3.97
N ARG A 107 -14.02 -10.51 -3.18
CA ARG A 107 -14.64 -9.31 -2.60
C ARG A 107 -15.85 -9.62 -1.69
N GLN A 108 -15.90 -10.83 -1.16
CA GLN A 108 -16.89 -11.29 -0.17
C GLN A 108 -16.34 -10.98 1.23
N TYR A 109 -16.24 -9.68 1.54
CA TYR A 109 -15.58 -9.20 2.75
C TYR A 109 -16.27 -9.64 4.06
N PRO A 110 -17.59 -9.68 4.18
CA PRO A 110 -18.25 -10.20 5.38
C PRO A 110 -17.89 -11.65 5.67
N GLU A 111 -17.86 -12.52 4.65
CA GLU A 111 -17.46 -13.92 4.76
C GLU A 111 -15.98 -14.05 5.09
N CYS A 112 -15.15 -13.17 4.52
CA CYS A 112 -13.73 -13.07 4.82
C CYS A 112 -13.49 -12.77 6.32
N VAL A 113 -14.13 -11.73 6.85
CA VAL A 113 -14.09 -11.36 8.28
C VAL A 113 -14.52 -12.53 9.16
N ALA A 114 -15.64 -13.19 8.84
CA ALA A 114 -16.12 -14.33 9.60
C ALA A 114 -15.14 -15.51 9.60
N ALA A 115 -14.48 -15.77 8.47
CA ALA A 115 -13.48 -16.83 8.35
C ALA A 115 -12.20 -16.51 9.16
N TYR A 116 -11.69 -15.27 9.10
CA TYR A 116 -10.55 -14.86 9.92
C TYR A 116 -10.85 -14.93 11.41
N HIS A 117 -12.03 -14.50 11.87
CA HIS A 117 -12.41 -14.66 13.28
C HIS A 117 -12.39 -16.10 13.74
N ARG A 118 -12.88 -17.03 12.90
CA ARG A 118 -12.84 -18.46 13.23
C ARG A 118 -11.39 -18.98 13.30
N ALA A 119 -10.56 -18.58 12.35
CA ALA A 119 -9.14 -18.96 12.29
C ALA A 119 -8.38 -18.43 13.52
N LEU A 120 -8.53 -17.15 13.84
CA LEU A 120 -7.87 -16.48 14.97
C LEU A 120 -8.37 -16.94 16.34
N LYS A 121 -9.57 -17.54 16.42
CA LYS A 121 -10.00 -18.24 17.64
C LYS A 121 -9.18 -19.49 17.90
N LEU A 122 -8.66 -20.13 16.85
CA LEU A 122 -7.79 -21.31 16.95
C LEU A 122 -6.31 -20.90 17.11
N GLU A 123 -5.91 -19.81 16.47
CA GLU A 123 -4.53 -19.29 16.47
C GLU A 123 -4.52 -17.80 16.85
N PRO A 124 -4.74 -17.46 18.13
CA PRO A 124 -4.86 -16.06 18.56
C PRO A 124 -3.57 -15.25 18.47
N GLU A 125 -2.42 -15.92 18.34
CA GLU A 125 -1.10 -15.30 18.21
C GLU A 125 -0.65 -15.12 16.75
N ASN A 126 -1.52 -15.40 15.79
CA ASN A 126 -1.20 -15.25 14.37
C ASN A 126 -1.26 -13.77 13.95
N VAL A 127 -0.12 -13.09 13.99
CA VAL A 127 0.03 -11.66 13.64
C VAL A 127 -0.53 -11.36 12.24
N SER A 128 -0.11 -12.13 11.23
CA SER A 128 -0.58 -11.95 9.86
C SER A 128 -2.10 -12.10 9.73
N GLY A 129 -2.68 -13.04 10.47
CA GLY A 129 -4.13 -13.24 10.52
C GLY A 129 -4.87 -11.99 11.03
N TRP A 130 -4.34 -11.33 12.06
CA TRP A 130 -4.89 -10.08 12.59
C TRP A 130 -4.77 -8.93 11.59
N LEU A 131 -3.62 -8.80 10.90
CA LEU A 131 -3.43 -7.77 9.87
C LEU A 131 -4.41 -7.93 8.70
N TYR A 132 -4.56 -9.15 8.17
CA TYR A 132 -5.53 -9.43 7.11
C TYR A 132 -6.99 -9.26 7.55
N LEU A 133 -7.29 -9.55 8.83
CA LEU A 133 -8.60 -9.24 9.38
C LEU A 133 -8.85 -7.71 9.40
N GLY A 134 -7.84 -6.94 9.81
CA GLY A 134 -7.89 -5.47 9.77
C GLY A 134 -8.14 -4.95 8.36
N GLU A 135 -7.42 -5.48 7.37
CA GLU A 135 -7.63 -5.13 5.97
C GLU A 135 -9.06 -5.47 5.49
N ALA A 136 -9.55 -6.66 5.85
CA ALA A 136 -10.91 -7.07 5.50
C ALA A 136 -11.97 -6.13 6.11
N TYR A 137 -11.81 -5.71 7.37
CA TYR A 137 -12.67 -4.71 7.99
C TYR A 137 -12.61 -3.36 7.28
N SER A 138 -11.42 -2.89 6.90
CA SER A 138 -11.27 -1.65 6.12
C SER A 138 -12.03 -1.70 4.80
N LYS A 139 -12.05 -2.86 4.11
CA LYS A 139 -12.83 -3.05 2.87
C LYS A 139 -14.34 -3.08 3.11
N THR A 140 -14.81 -3.38 4.33
CA THR A 140 -16.25 -3.26 4.69
C THR A 140 -16.64 -1.86 5.14
N GLY A 141 -15.67 -0.95 5.34
CA GLY A 141 -15.89 0.37 5.93
C GLY A 141 -15.96 0.36 7.46
N ASP A 142 -15.67 -0.78 8.11
CA ASP A 142 -15.61 -0.88 9.57
C ASP A 142 -14.23 -0.46 10.09
N ALA A 143 -13.99 0.85 10.17
CA ALA A 143 -12.73 1.41 10.65
C ALA A 143 -12.42 1.01 12.10
N VAL A 144 -13.44 0.90 12.95
CA VAL A 144 -13.26 0.49 14.36
C VAL A 144 -12.87 -0.98 14.46
N GLY A 145 -13.48 -1.84 13.65
CA GLY A 145 -13.11 -3.25 13.54
C GLY A 145 -11.66 -3.42 13.04
N ALA A 146 -11.28 -2.63 12.04
CA ALA A 146 -9.92 -2.60 11.49
C ALA A 146 -8.90 -2.20 12.57
N LEU A 147 -9.14 -1.10 13.28
CA LEU A 147 -8.28 -0.63 14.36
C LEU A 147 -8.07 -1.71 15.42
N ARG A 148 -9.14 -2.34 15.92
CA ARG A 148 -9.04 -3.40 16.93
C ARG A 148 -8.22 -4.60 16.47
N ALA A 149 -8.34 -4.97 15.20
CA ALA A 149 -7.56 -6.08 14.64
C ALA A 149 -6.07 -5.72 14.55
N ILE A 150 -5.74 -4.52 14.05
CA ILE A 150 -4.36 -4.05 13.93
C ILE A 150 -3.73 -3.81 15.31
N GLU A 151 -4.49 -3.32 16.29
CA GLU A 151 -4.01 -3.23 17.70
C GLU A 151 -3.62 -4.60 18.26
N LYS A 152 -4.36 -5.67 17.91
CA LYS A 152 -4.00 -7.04 18.31
C LYS A 152 -2.70 -7.48 17.65
N ALA A 153 -2.51 -7.21 16.37
CA ALA A 153 -1.25 -7.47 15.68
C ALA A 153 -0.08 -6.72 16.36
N TYR A 154 -0.25 -5.44 16.65
CA TYR A 154 0.75 -4.60 17.33
C TYR A 154 1.08 -5.09 18.74
N GLN A 155 0.09 -5.58 19.50
CA GLN A 155 0.34 -6.17 20.83
C GLN A 155 1.20 -7.42 20.76
N LEU A 156 1.12 -8.19 19.67
CA LEU A 156 1.88 -9.42 19.45
C LEU A 156 3.28 -9.14 18.90
N ASP A 157 3.42 -8.12 18.08
CA ASP A 157 4.70 -7.71 17.51
C ASP A 157 4.76 -6.16 17.43
N LYS A 158 5.45 -5.58 18.42
CA LYS A 158 5.60 -4.12 18.55
C LYS A 158 6.81 -3.58 17.77
N GLU A 159 7.70 -4.47 17.36
CA GLU A 159 8.95 -4.08 16.71
C GLU A 159 8.80 -4.05 15.17
N ASP A 160 7.73 -4.62 14.63
CA ASP A 160 7.47 -4.57 13.19
C ASP A 160 7.05 -3.15 12.77
N ILE A 161 7.96 -2.49 12.06
CA ILE A 161 7.79 -1.13 11.53
C ILE A 161 6.51 -1.01 10.67
N SER A 162 6.20 -2.03 9.87
CA SER A 162 5.00 -2.04 9.03
C SER A 162 3.72 -2.01 9.87
N ILE A 163 3.70 -2.70 11.01
CA ILE A 163 2.55 -2.71 11.92
C ILE A 163 2.39 -1.34 12.60
N VAL A 164 3.49 -0.68 12.94
CA VAL A 164 3.46 0.68 13.51
C VAL A 164 2.78 1.65 12.55
N TYR A 165 3.16 1.65 11.26
CA TYR A 165 2.50 2.49 10.25
C TYR A 165 1.02 2.14 10.09
N GLN A 166 0.69 0.85 9.97
CA GLN A 166 -0.70 0.40 9.83
C GLN A 166 -1.55 0.80 11.05
N LEU A 167 -1.00 0.73 12.26
CA LEU A 167 -1.71 1.14 13.47
C LEU A 167 -1.95 2.66 13.48
N SER A 168 -0.98 3.45 13.04
CA SER A 168 -1.18 4.89 12.88
C SER A 168 -2.28 5.21 11.86
N GLU A 169 -2.23 4.58 10.69
CA GLU A 169 -3.28 4.72 9.65
C GLU A 169 -4.67 4.32 10.16
N ALA A 170 -4.75 3.23 10.93
CA ALA A 170 -6.01 2.79 11.50
C ALA A 170 -6.57 3.78 12.54
N ASN A 171 -5.70 4.44 13.32
CA ASN A 171 -6.11 5.52 14.25
C ASN A 171 -6.58 6.76 13.47
N ILE A 172 -5.88 7.15 12.39
CA ILE A 172 -6.32 8.25 11.51
C ILE A 172 -7.71 7.95 10.91
N ALA A 173 -7.97 6.71 10.53
CA ALA A 173 -9.25 6.31 9.95
C ALA A 173 -10.45 6.42 10.92
N VAL A 174 -10.20 6.55 12.21
CA VAL A 174 -11.21 6.82 13.26
C VAL A 174 -11.06 8.21 13.86
N ASP A 175 -10.34 9.10 13.20
CA ASP A 175 -10.05 10.48 13.61
C ASP A 175 -9.28 10.60 14.95
N ASP A 176 -8.61 9.54 15.43
CA ASP A 176 -7.76 9.57 16.62
C ASP A 176 -6.31 9.95 16.25
N PHE A 177 -6.11 11.20 15.86
CA PHE A 177 -4.79 11.72 15.49
C PHE A 177 -3.79 11.73 16.64
N ASP A 178 -4.25 11.94 17.86
CA ASP A 178 -3.36 11.93 19.03
C ASP A 178 -2.73 10.56 19.25
N ARG A 179 -3.54 9.50 19.10
CA ARG A 179 -3.02 8.13 19.19
C ARG A 179 -2.16 7.77 17.98
N ALA A 180 -2.52 8.21 16.77
CA ALA A 180 -1.69 8.03 15.58
C ALA A 180 -0.29 8.61 15.75
N VAL A 181 -0.19 9.85 16.24
CA VAL A 181 1.08 10.52 16.56
C VAL A 181 1.86 9.77 17.64
N ALA A 182 1.18 9.34 18.73
CA ALA A 182 1.84 8.61 19.81
C ALA A 182 2.47 7.30 19.33
N VAL A 183 1.76 6.54 18.50
CA VAL A 183 2.25 5.28 17.91
C VAL A 183 3.51 5.50 17.07
N ILE A 184 3.53 6.53 16.22
CA ILE A 184 4.70 6.84 15.38
C ILE A 184 5.88 7.29 16.24
N ARG A 185 5.65 8.08 17.30
CA ARG A 185 6.70 8.47 18.23
C ARG A 185 7.27 7.28 19.01
N GLU A 186 6.42 6.36 19.44
CA GLU A 186 6.83 5.09 20.06
C GLU A 186 7.71 4.29 19.09
N GLY A 187 7.30 4.18 17.80
CA GLY A 187 8.06 3.51 16.74
C GLY A 187 9.43 4.16 16.49
N TYR A 188 9.46 5.48 16.37
CA TYR A 188 10.73 6.21 16.19
C TYR A 188 11.67 6.06 17.40
N ALA A 189 11.14 6.05 18.61
CA ALA A 189 11.95 5.82 19.82
C ALA A 189 12.57 4.41 19.87
N ALA A 190 11.88 3.41 19.29
CA ALA A 190 12.40 2.06 19.16
C ALA A 190 13.40 1.91 18.01
N HIS A 191 13.20 2.65 16.92
CA HIS A 191 13.98 2.58 15.68
C HIS A 191 14.45 4.00 15.24
N PRO A 192 15.39 4.63 15.97
CA PRO A 192 15.80 6.01 15.70
C PRO A 192 16.60 6.17 14.39
N GLU A 193 17.09 5.08 13.82
CA GLU A 193 17.71 5.03 12.49
C GLU A 193 16.69 5.17 11.34
N GLU A 194 15.40 4.88 11.61
CA GLU A 194 14.33 4.94 10.62
C GLU A 194 13.74 6.36 10.58
N ILE A 195 14.41 7.23 9.83
CA ILE A 195 14.08 8.66 9.73
C ILE A 195 12.72 8.88 9.06
N ASP A 196 12.21 7.91 8.30
CA ASP A 196 10.92 8.01 7.64
C ASP A 196 9.76 8.10 8.62
N PHE A 197 9.92 7.68 9.88
CA PHE A 197 8.97 7.97 10.96
C PHE A 197 8.78 9.46 11.19
N LEU A 198 9.85 10.27 11.13
CA LEU A 198 9.74 11.72 11.30
C LEU A 198 9.02 12.37 10.12
N VAL A 199 9.29 11.89 8.90
CA VAL A 199 8.58 12.38 7.70
C VAL A 199 7.09 12.03 7.80
N TYR A 200 6.77 10.79 8.15
CA TYR A 200 5.40 10.34 8.33
C TYR A 200 4.68 11.08 9.47
N LEU A 201 5.39 11.36 10.58
CA LEU A 201 4.88 12.18 11.67
C LEU A 201 4.46 13.57 11.18
N GLY A 202 5.28 14.18 10.33
CA GLY A 202 4.95 15.43 9.65
C GLY A 202 3.67 15.32 8.81
N ASP A 203 3.53 14.23 8.05
CA ASP A 203 2.32 13.98 7.25
C ASP A 203 1.07 13.83 8.15
N VAL A 204 1.17 13.12 9.28
CA VAL A 204 0.06 12.94 10.24
C VAL A 204 -0.36 14.27 10.86
N TYR A 205 0.60 15.07 11.30
CA TYR A 205 0.32 16.43 11.83
C TYR A 205 -0.34 17.32 10.79
N ARG A 206 0.12 17.27 9.53
CA ARG A 206 -0.48 18.03 8.43
C ARG A 206 -1.93 17.64 8.19
N LEU A 207 -2.24 16.33 8.16
CA LEU A 207 -3.60 15.82 8.02
C LEU A 207 -4.52 16.36 9.14
N ASN A 208 -3.99 16.49 10.35
CA ASN A 208 -4.69 17.06 11.50
C ASN A 208 -4.64 18.61 11.53
N LYS A 209 -4.10 19.26 10.48
CA LYS A 209 -3.94 20.72 10.38
C LYS A 209 -3.07 21.35 11.49
N GLN A 210 -2.22 20.55 12.10
CA GLN A 210 -1.21 20.98 13.07
C GLN A 210 0.07 21.35 12.30
N TYR A 211 0.00 22.45 11.55
CA TYR A 211 1.02 22.81 10.56
C TYR A 211 2.38 23.16 11.20
N GLU A 212 2.40 23.75 12.40
CA GLU A 212 3.64 24.08 13.09
C GLU A 212 4.38 22.82 13.54
N GLU A 213 3.65 21.85 14.12
CA GLU A 213 4.19 20.55 14.53
C GLU A 213 4.64 19.74 13.32
N SER A 214 3.88 19.79 12.22
CA SER A 214 4.26 19.16 10.94
C SER A 214 5.58 19.71 10.41
N ALA A 215 5.71 21.04 10.34
CA ALA A 215 6.96 21.69 9.92
C ALA A 215 8.12 21.36 10.88
N GLY A 216 7.84 21.19 12.18
CA GLY A 216 8.80 20.74 13.18
C GLY A 216 9.35 19.36 12.87
N ALA A 217 8.46 18.39 12.60
CA ALA A 217 8.82 17.01 12.29
C ALA A 217 9.64 16.90 10.99
N TYR A 218 9.26 17.64 9.94
CA TYR A 218 10.05 17.67 8.70
C TYR A 218 11.43 18.29 8.91
N ARG A 219 11.54 19.36 9.73
CA ARG A 219 12.86 19.94 10.05
C ARG A 219 13.73 18.97 10.83
N GLU A 220 13.16 18.18 11.73
CA GLU A 220 13.89 17.15 12.47
C GLU A 220 14.42 16.08 11.51
N ALA A 221 13.60 15.60 10.57
CA ALA A 221 14.03 14.66 9.51
C ALA A 221 15.15 15.25 8.65
N LEU A 222 15.03 16.52 8.24
CA LEU A 222 16.05 17.24 7.48
C LEU A 222 17.32 17.54 8.29
N GLY A 223 17.24 17.56 9.61
CA GLY A 223 18.41 17.63 10.48
C GLY A 223 19.32 16.41 10.33
N VAL A 224 18.76 15.26 9.97
CA VAL A 224 19.50 14.02 9.73
C VAL A 224 19.80 13.82 8.23
N ARG A 225 18.84 14.15 7.35
CA ARG A 225 18.95 14.04 5.89
C ARG A 225 18.75 15.42 5.23
N PRO A 226 19.76 16.32 5.25
CA PRO A 226 19.61 17.72 4.85
C PRO A 226 19.22 17.93 3.39
N ASP A 227 19.60 17.01 2.50
CA ASP A 227 19.42 17.09 1.04
C ASP A 227 18.23 16.25 0.55
N ASP A 228 17.32 15.85 1.46
CA ASP A 228 16.13 15.07 1.10
C ASP A 228 15.09 15.97 0.44
N ALA A 229 15.13 16.02 -0.90
CA ALA A 229 14.29 16.89 -1.71
C ALA A 229 12.77 16.68 -1.48
N PRO A 230 12.25 15.44 -1.38
CA PRO A 230 10.84 15.22 -1.07
C PRO A 230 10.42 15.83 0.28
N THR A 231 11.25 15.67 1.32
CA THR A 231 10.96 16.24 2.65
C THR A 231 11.07 17.77 2.66
N MET A 232 12.04 18.35 1.94
CA MET A 232 12.11 19.80 1.77
C MET A 232 10.87 20.37 1.07
N TYR A 233 10.39 19.67 0.04
CA TYR A 233 9.18 20.05 -0.67
C TYR A 233 7.94 20.00 0.25
N LYS A 234 7.78 18.92 1.01
CA LYS A 234 6.71 18.79 2.04
C LYS A 234 6.78 19.88 3.09
N LEU A 235 8.00 20.24 3.54
CA LEU A 235 8.19 21.35 4.48
C LEU A 235 7.73 22.69 3.89
N ALA A 236 8.06 22.96 2.64
CA ALA A 236 7.62 24.18 1.97
C ALA A 236 6.11 24.21 1.80
N ASP A 237 5.51 23.07 1.45
CA ASP A 237 4.08 22.93 1.25
C ASP A 237 3.31 23.20 2.55
N VAL A 238 3.71 22.58 3.66
CA VAL A 238 3.06 22.81 4.95
C VAL A 238 3.27 24.24 5.47
N LEU A 239 4.40 24.87 5.17
CA LEU A 239 4.64 26.27 5.52
C LEU A 239 3.75 27.23 4.72
N ALA A 240 3.47 26.93 3.47
CA ALA A 240 2.53 27.67 2.66
C ALA A 240 1.09 27.53 3.19
N GLU A 241 0.68 26.30 3.56
CA GLU A 241 -0.62 26.03 4.21
C GLU A 241 -0.76 26.75 5.57
N ASP A 242 0.34 26.90 6.30
CA ASP A 242 0.41 27.65 7.56
C ASP A 242 0.48 29.18 7.36
N ASN A 243 0.20 29.65 6.14
CA ASN A 243 0.24 31.06 5.78
C ASN A 243 1.62 31.74 6.03
N LYS A 244 2.71 30.98 5.83
CA LYS A 244 4.11 31.42 5.95
C LYS A 244 4.83 31.35 4.58
N PRO A 245 4.28 32.00 3.51
CA PRO A 245 4.78 31.82 2.14
C PRO A 245 6.24 32.28 1.95
N PHE A 246 6.70 33.28 2.69
CA PHE A 246 8.08 33.74 2.60
C PHE A 246 9.08 32.69 3.08
N VAL A 247 8.73 31.99 4.18
CA VAL A 247 9.58 30.91 4.71
C VAL A 247 9.55 29.71 3.76
N ALA A 248 8.39 29.40 3.19
CA ALA A 248 8.26 28.38 2.14
C ALA A 248 9.12 28.68 0.93
N MET A 249 9.11 29.93 0.44
CA MET A 249 9.98 30.37 -0.66
C MET A 249 11.46 30.21 -0.35
N ASP A 250 11.90 30.45 0.89
CA ASP A 250 13.31 30.27 1.26
C ASP A 250 13.71 28.79 1.24
N VAL A 251 12.83 27.88 1.71
CA VAL A 251 13.05 26.44 1.62
C VAL A 251 13.10 25.97 0.16
N LEU A 252 12.16 26.43 -0.68
CA LEU A 252 12.13 26.07 -2.11
C LEU A 252 13.34 26.63 -2.87
N ASN A 253 13.77 27.84 -2.55
CA ASN A 253 14.97 28.43 -3.15
C ASN A 253 16.22 27.58 -2.81
N ASN A 254 16.36 27.15 -1.56
CA ASN A 254 17.43 26.22 -1.19
C ASN A 254 17.30 24.89 -1.96
N LEU A 255 16.10 24.31 -2.02
CA LEU A 255 15.83 23.06 -2.74
C LEU A 255 16.23 23.18 -4.22
N THR A 256 15.84 24.26 -4.91
CA THR A 256 16.18 24.48 -6.32
C THR A 256 17.66 24.71 -6.57
N GLN A 257 18.41 25.16 -5.58
CA GLN A 257 19.87 25.31 -5.66
C GLN A 257 20.60 23.97 -5.53
N ILE A 258 20.19 23.11 -4.60
CA ILE A 258 20.83 21.80 -4.36
C ILE A 258 20.32 20.71 -5.29
N LYS A 259 19.09 20.82 -5.78
CA LYS A 259 18.41 19.86 -6.67
C LYS A 259 17.68 20.60 -7.80
N PRO A 260 18.41 21.24 -8.73
CA PRO A 260 17.79 22.01 -9.81
C PRO A 260 16.92 21.14 -10.74
N GLU A 261 17.17 19.83 -10.79
CA GLU A 261 16.36 18.87 -11.54
C GLU A 261 14.99 18.61 -10.91
N PHE A 262 14.75 19.02 -9.66
CA PHE A 262 13.45 18.92 -9.01
C PHE A 262 12.55 20.11 -9.41
N SER A 263 12.11 20.08 -10.67
CA SER A 263 11.45 21.21 -11.35
C SER A 263 10.13 21.64 -10.70
N ASP A 264 9.43 20.73 -10.00
CA ASP A 264 8.18 21.05 -9.28
C ASP A 264 8.41 22.06 -8.15
N ALA A 265 9.59 22.02 -7.52
CA ALA A 265 9.98 23.03 -6.53
C ALA A 265 10.13 24.42 -7.15
N ALA A 266 10.65 24.50 -8.37
CA ALA A 266 10.78 25.76 -9.09
C ALA A 266 9.39 26.30 -9.50
N ILE A 267 8.46 25.44 -9.91
CA ILE A 267 7.07 25.84 -10.18
C ILE A 267 6.42 26.36 -8.89
N PHE A 268 6.55 25.63 -7.78
CA PHE A 268 5.94 26.07 -6.54
C PHE A 268 6.54 27.38 -6.03
N LEU A 269 7.87 27.55 -6.13
CA LEU A 269 8.54 28.81 -5.85
C LEU A 269 7.99 29.95 -6.70
N GLY A 270 7.85 29.72 -8.00
CA GLY A 270 7.30 30.67 -8.97
C GLY A 270 5.88 31.11 -8.61
N ASN A 271 5.02 30.14 -8.28
CA ASN A 271 3.64 30.41 -7.87
C ASN A 271 3.58 31.28 -6.60
N LEU A 272 4.32 30.92 -5.55
CA LEU A 272 4.36 31.69 -4.31
C LEU A 272 4.92 33.11 -4.53
N ALA A 273 5.97 33.25 -5.37
CA ALA A 273 6.55 34.53 -5.68
C ALA A 273 5.60 35.41 -6.50
N TYR A 274 4.88 34.79 -7.47
CA TYR A 274 3.87 35.50 -8.26
C TYR A 274 2.71 36.02 -7.39
N ASP A 275 2.18 35.18 -6.50
CA ASP A 275 1.11 35.56 -5.59
C ASP A 275 1.55 36.69 -4.63
N ALA A 276 2.80 36.64 -4.17
CA ALA A 276 3.42 37.67 -3.36
C ALA A 276 3.83 38.94 -4.16
N LYS A 277 3.59 38.95 -5.49
CA LYS A 277 3.96 40.05 -6.42
C LYS A 277 5.46 40.29 -6.59
N PHE A 278 6.29 39.27 -6.31
CA PHE A 278 7.73 39.25 -6.63
C PHE A 278 7.96 38.74 -8.05
N LEU A 279 7.54 39.53 -9.04
CA LEU A 279 7.47 39.09 -10.45
C LEU A 279 8.82 38.65 -11.00
N ASP A 280 9.92 39.32 -10.66
CA ASP A 280 11.26 38.94 -11.12
C ASP A 280 11.68 37.57 -10.57
N ARG A 281 11.32 37.25 -9.31
CA ARG A 281 11.58 35.95 -8.70
C ARG A 281 10.68 34.88 -9.31
N ALA A 282 9.43 35.21 -9.59
CA ALA A 282 8.49 34.29 -10.25
C ALA A 282 9.01 33.90 -11.66
N GLU A 283 9.41 34.90 -12.46
CA GLU A 283 9.98 34.68 -13.79
C GLU A 283 11.21 33.80 -13.74
N ALA A 284 12.17 34.09 -12.84
CA ALA A 284 13.39 33.29 -12.69
C ALA A 284 13.10 31.84 -12.29
N ALA A 285 12.11 31.62 -11.42
CA ALA A 285 11.70 30.29 -10.99
C ALA A 285 11.00 29.52 -12.12
N TYR A 286 10.11 30.15 -12.87
CA TYR A 286 9.47 29.53 -14.04
C TYR A 286 10.50 29.23 -15.14
N GLU A 287 11.48 30.10 -15.34
CA GLU A 287 12.58 29.86 -16.27
C GLU A 287 13.41 28.63 -15.88
N LEU A 288 13.70 28.46 -14.58
CA LEU A 288 14.40 27.28 -14.07
C LEU A 288 13.60 26.02 -14.38
N ALA A 289 12.28 26.02 -14.12
CA ALA A 289 11.41 24.90 -14.42
C ALA A 289 11.34 24.61 -15.92
N ALA A 290 11.24 25.67 -16.77
CA ALA A 290 11.21 25.54 -18.21
C ALA A 290 12.50 24.93 -18.79
N LYS A 291 13.67 25.30 -18.23
CA LYS A 291 14.98 24.70 -18.58
C LYS A 291 15.04 23.20 -18.31
N GLN A 292 14.25 22.71 -17.34
CA GLN A 292 14.11 21.29 -17.01
C GLN A 292 12.98 20.60 -17.81
N GLY A 293 12.35 21.33 -18.75
CA GLY A 293 11.26 20.81 -19.58
C GLY A 293 9.92 20.67 -18.84
N ASN A 294 9.75 21.32 -17.70
CA ASN A 294 8.48 21.29 -16.97
C ASN A 294 7.47 22.20 -17.64
N ALA A 295 6.49 21.59 -18.32
CA ALA A 295 5.47 22.32 -19.10
C ALA A 295 4.52 23.17 -18.23
N GLU A 296 4.43 22.94 -16.92
CA GLU A 296 3.61 23.77 -16.02
C GLU A 296 4.12 25.21 -15.95
N SER A 297 5.41 25.44 -16.22
CA SER A 297 5.99 26.79 -16.32
C SER A 297 5.28 27.67 -17.37
N VAL A 298 4.71 27.07 -18.42
CA VAL A 298 3.91 27.77 -19.44
C VAL A 298 2.74 28.51 -18.80
N PHE A 299 2.04 27.86 -17.86
CA PHE A 299 0.93 28.51 -17.16
C PHE A 299 1.39 29.70 -16.32
N GLY A 300 2.54 29.56 -15.66
CA GLY A 300 3.15 30.67 -14.91
C GLY A 300 3.44 31.89 -15.79
N TYR A 301 4.13 31.67 -16.91
CA TYR A 301 4.40 32.73 -17.89
C TYR A 301 3.12 33.36 -18.48
N LYS A 302 2.12 32.53 -18.81
CA LYS A 302 0.83 33.02 -19.33
C LYS A 302 0.11 33.88 -18.28
N ASN A 303 0.05 33.46 -17.03
CA ASN A 303 -0.57 34.24 -15.95
C ASN A 303 0.11 35.61 -15.80
N MET A 304 1.46 35.64 -15.79
CA MET A 304 2.22 36.89 -15.74
C MET A 304 1.96 37.76 -16.97
N ALA A 305 1.88 37.17 -18.17
CA ALA A 305 1.62 37.89 -19.42
C ALA A 305 0.20 38.50 -19.45
N TYR A 306 -0.81 37.75 -19.04
CA TYR A 306 -2.19 38.25 -18.95
C TYR A 306 -2.32 39.39 -17.92
N ASP A 307 -1.64 39.28 -16.76
CA ASP A 307 -1.61 40.38 -15.79
C ASP A 307 -0.92 41.63 -16.34
N ALA A 308 0.17 41.47 -17.10
CA ALA A 308 0.87 42.58 -17.73
C ALA A 308 -0.03 43.26 -18.80
N HIS A 309 -0.69 42.46 -19.62
CA HIS A 309 -1.63 42.95 -20.65
C HIS A 309 -2.81 43.72 -20.02
N ALA A 310 -3.42 43.15 -18.95
CA ALA A 310 -4.50 43.83 -18.21
C ALA A 310 -4.08 45.19 -17.66
N GLN A 311 -2.79 45.38 -17.41
CA GLN A 311 -2.16 46.61 -16.95
C GLN A 311 -1.66 47.53 -18.14
N LYS A 312 -1.99 47.14 -19.39
CA LYS A 312 -1.57 47.84 -20.62
C LYS A 312 -0.05 47.84 -20.82
N ARG A 313 0.63 46.76 -20.38
CA ARG A 313 2.07 46.51 -20.57
C ARG A 313 2.27 45.41 -21.62
N ASP A 314 1.77 45.70 -22.86
CA ASP A 314 1.69 44.69 -23.91
C ASP A 314 3.06 44.19 -24.38
N ASP A 315 4.08 45.08 -24.43
CA ASP A 315 5.46 44.67 -24.73
C ASP A 315 6.00 43.66 -23.75
N GLU A 316 5.69 43.82 -22.49
CA GLU A 316 6.10 42.86 -21.40
C GLU A 316 5.32 41.55 -21.53
N ALA A 317 4.02 41.62 -21.78
CA ALA A 317 3.20 40.44 -22.00
C ALA A 317 3.74 39.56 -23.15
N LEU A 318 4.03 40.21 -24.30
CA LEU A 318 4.63 39.54 -25.45
C LEU A 318 6.03 38.97 -25.15
N ARG A 319 6.86 39.72 -24.39
CA ARG A 319 8.19 39.24 -23.96
C ARG A 319 8.07 37.95 -23.19
N LEU A 320 7.18 37.87 -22.20
CA LEU A 320 6.98 36.69 -21.34
C LEU A 320 6.52 35.47 -22.14
N LEU A 321 5.54 35.65 -23.01
CA LEU A 321 5.04 34.57 -23.88
C LEU A 321 6.12 34.06 -24.85
N ARG A 322 6.94 34.97 -25.40
CA ARG A 322 8.05 34.59 -26.30
C ARG A 322 9.17 33.86 -25.55
N ILE A 323 9.44 34.17 -24.28
CA ILE A 323 10.36 33.41 -23.45
C ILE A 323 9.82 31.98 -23.26
N ALA A 324 8.57 31.81 -22.88
CA ALA A 324 7.97 30.50 -22.75
C ALA A 324 8.03 29.71 -24.08
N GLN A 325 7.77 30.35 -25.20
CA GLN A 325 7.83 29.75 -26.55
C GLN A 325 9.24 29.24 -26.92
N GLN A 326 10.30 29.87 -26.43
CA GLN A 326 11.67 29.40 -26.66
C GLN A 326 11.93 28.02 -26.06
N TYR A 327 11.31 27.71 -24.90
CA TYR A 327 11.41 26.42 -24.24
C TYR A 327 10.39 25.42 -24.77
N PHE A 328 9.21 25.89 -25.20
CA PHE A 328 8.10 25.06 -25.64
C PHE A 328 7.59 25.52 -27.03
N PRO A 329 8.40 25.36 -28.11
CA PRO A 329 8.10 25.89 -29.43
C PRO A 329 6.86 25.27 -30.09
N ASP A 330 6.51 24.02 -29.68
CA ASP A 330 5.37 23.29 -30.24
C ASP A 330 4.07 23.53 -29.47
N ASP A 331 4.08 24.40 -28.45
CA ASP A 331 2.87 24.72 -27.68
C ASP A 331 1.96 25.65 -28.49
N VAL A 332 0.88 25.07 -29.02
CA VAL A 332 -0.09 25.77 -29.85
C VAL A 332 -0.85 26.86 -29.08
N THR A 333 -0.94 26.75 -27.76
CA THR A 333 -1.65 27.74 -26.93
C THR A 333 -0.82 29.01 -26.76
N LEU A 334 0.50 28.89 -26.63
CA LEU A 334 1.42 30.02 -26.62
C LEU A 334 1.41 30.75 -27.96
N GLN A 335 1.43 29.99 -29.08
CA GLN A 335 1.37 30.58 -30.41
C GLN A 335 0.07 31.37 -30.63
N ALA A 336 -1.07 30.86 -30.15
CA ALA A 336 -2.35 31.53 -30.23
C ALA A 336 -2.36 32.84 -29.45
N ASP A 337 -1.88 32.79 -28.18
CA ASP A 337 -1.84 33.99 -27.31
C ASP A 337 -0.92 35.09 -27.88
N ILE A 338 0.26 34.70 -28.38
CA ILE A 338 1.18 35.67 -29.04
C ILE A 338 0.50 36.35 -30.23
N LEU A 339 -0.14 35.56 -31.11
CA LEU A 339 -0.85 36.10 -32.26
C LEU A 339 -2.02 37.02 -31.90
N GLU A 340 -2.69 36.75 -30.78
CA GLU A 340 -3.76 37.58 -30.25
C GLU A 340 -3.22 38.93 -29.75
N PHE A 341 -2.14 38.93 -28.98
CA PHE A 341 -1.54 40.12 -28.41
C PHE A 341 -0.81 40.99 -29.44
N GLU A 342 -0.30 40.40 -30.55
CA GLU A 342 0.29 41.17 -31.65
C GLU A 342 -0.72 41.93 -32.51
N LYS A 343 -2.01 41.59 -32.40
CA LYS A 343 -3.08 42.25 -33.20
C LYS A 343 -3.69 43.48 -32.51
N GLN A 344 -3.41 43.64 -31.25
CA GLN A 344 -3.94 44.75 -30.45
C GLN A 344 -2.94 45.90 -30.36
#